data_94cca270a16b0f30ec756cbad657310e
#
_entry.id   94cca270a16b0f30ec756cbad657310e
#
_cell.length_a   1.000
_cell.length_b   1.000
_cell.length_c   1.000
_cell.angle_alpha   90.00
_cell.angle_beta   90.00
_cell.angle_gamma   90.00
#
_symmetry.space_group_name_H-M   'P 1'
#
loop_
_entity.id
_entity.type
_entity.pdbx_description
1 polymer ?
#
loop_
_entity_poly.entity_id
_entity_poly.type
_entity_poly.pdbx_seq_one_letter_code
_entity_poly.pdbx_strand_id
1 'polypeptide(L)'
;WRATIGEEAMQDSMREWGLGERTGIDLPGERTGRIPTPAWLWEFSHAINDDPEMAEEAGTWNAGISGNTMVGQGDVLLTPLQIAQGYATLANGGTIWRPRLVLQVTDYGSEGNVVVPDPEPVALLDLPTEWRDPMVAGFDGVTKYPGGTATTGFSEVDQSACPVAGKTGTAQVDRKADTSLFASFAPTPTDGRESVIATATVFEEAGFGSDAAVPLTVRVLQPFIAMGCDIRAFGAAGSPHTAPEGGWFDVEHEVETFVPPVSTATD
;
A
#
# COMPACT_ATOMS: atom_id res chain seq x y z
N TRP A 1 -12.80 22.13 14.61
CA TRP A 1 -12.58 20.74 14.28
C TRP A 1 -12.20 19.92 15.53
N ARG A 2 -11.06 20.21 16.18
CA ARG A 2 -10.65 19.56 17.43
C ARG A 2 -11.71 19.58 18.54
N ALA A 3 -12.38 20.71 18.70
CA ALA A 3 -13.44 20.86 19.72
C ALA A 3 -14.69 20.00 19.45
N THR A 4 -14.87 19.52 18.20
CA THR A 4 -16.07 18.81 17.80
C THR A 4 -15.88 17.28 17.77
N ILE A 5 -14.68 16.81 17.37
CA ILE A 5 -14.43 15.36 17.17
C ILE A 5 -13.28 14.79 18.01
N GLY A 6 -12.64 15.62 18.86
CA GLY A 6 -11.52 15.21 19.72
C GLY A 6 -10.15 15.61 19.17
N GLU A 7 -9.16 15.61 20.07
CA GLU A 7 -7.80 16.05 19.73
C GLU A 7 -7.04 15.07 18.84
N GLU A 8 -7.27 13.77 18.99
CA GLU A 8 -6.59 12.67 18.27
C GLU A 8 -7.53 11.88 17.34
N ALA A 9 -8.72 12.39 17.02
CA ALA A 9 -9.72 11.67 16.23
C ALA A 9 -9.19 11.20 14.86
N MET A 10 -8.26 11.94 14.24
CA MET A 10 -7.60 11.53 13.01
C MET A 10 -6.68 10.33 13.24
N GLN A 11 -5.87 10.36 14.29
CA GLN A 11 -4.98 9.29 14.68
C GLN A 11 -5.74 8.04 15.08
N ASP A 12 -6.84 8.21 15.82
CA ASP A 12 -7.72 7.11 16.22
C ASP A 12 -8.35 6.46 15.01
N SER A 13 -8.85 7.24 14.04
CA SER A 13 -9.35 6.71 12.78
C SER A 13 -8.28 5.93 12.01
N MET A 14 -7.04 6.43 11.94
CA MET A 14 -5.94 5.68 11.31
C MET A 14 -5.67 4.34 12.02
N ARG A 15 -5.72 4.31 13.35
CA ARG A 15 -5.53 3.07 14.13
C ARG A 15 -6.69 2.08 13.94
N GLU A 16 -7.93 2.57 13.83
CA GLU A 16 -9.08 1.73 13.50
C GLU A 16 -8.88 0.95 12.19
N TRP A 17 -8.17 1.55 11.21
CA TRP A 17 -7.77 0.89 9.97
C TRP A 17 -6.56 -0.05 10.12
N GLY A 18 -6.05 -0.29 11.33
CA GLY A 18 -4.87 -1.11 11.60
C GLY A 18 -3.54 -0.44 11.25
N LEU A 19 -3.54 0.87 10.97
CA LEU A 19 -2.32 1.61 10.65
C LEU A 19 -1.56 1.97 11.92
N GLY A 20 -0.23 1.90 11.86
CA GLY A 20 0.64 2.20 13.00
C GLY A 20 0.79 1.04 13.99
N GLU A 21 0.23 -0.12 13.69
CA GLU A 21 0.31 -1.34 14.50
C GLU A 21 0.81 -2.52 13.66
N ARG A 22 1.15 -3.64 14.29
CA ARG A 22 1.52 -4.86 13.57
C ARG A 22 0.28 -5.47 12.92
N THR A 23 0.38 -5.89 11.67
CA THR A 23 -0.69 -6.61 10.98
C THR A 23 -0.89 -8.01 11.54
N GLY A 24 0.13 -8.53 12.26
CA GLY A 24 0.15 -9.88 12.81
C GLY A 24 0.46 -10.97 11.79
N ILE A 25 1.12 -10.60 10.68
CA ILE A 25 1.63 -11.59 9.72
C ILE A 25 2.57 -12.59 10.41
N ASP A 26 2.56 -13.82 9.96
CA ASP A 26 3.38 -14.93 10.47
C ASP A 26 4.87 -14.85 10.08
N LEU A 27 5.42 -13.62 10.12
CA LEU A 27 6.83 -13.32 9.89
C LEU A 27 7.47 -12.64 11.09
N PRO A 28 8.71 -13.02 11.46
CA PRO A 28 9.44 -12.33 12.49
C PRO A 28 9.90 -10.94 12.03
N GLY A 29 10.01 -10.00 12.98
CA GLY A 29 10.60 -8.69 12.72
C GLY A 29 9.66 -7.67 12.09
N GLU A 30 8.36 -7.93 12.04
CA GLU A 30 7.37 -6.96 11.56
C GLU A 30 7.48 -5.63 12.32
N ARG A 31 7.45 -4.53 11.58
CA ARG A 31 7.47 -3.16 12.11
C ARG A 31 6.06 -2.61 12.22
N THR A 32 5.85 -1.77 13.24
CA THR A 32 4.54 -1.14 13.50
C THR A 32 4.29 0.09 12.61
N GLY A 33 5.32 0.66 12.00
CA GLY A 33 5.18 2.02 11.48
C GLY A 33 5.02 3.06 12.59
N ARG A 34 4.42 4.20 12.27
CA ARG A 34 4.15 5.28 13.24
C ARG A 34 2.99 6.14 12.77
N ILE A 35 2.02 6.36 13.66
CA ILE A 35 1.02 7.42 13.53
C ILE A 35 1.41 8.51 14.55
N PRO A 36 1.88 9.69 14.11
CA PRO A 36 2.34 10.74 15.01
C PRO A 36 1.18 11.32 15.80
N THR A 37 1.38 11.50 17.10
CA THR A 37 0.45 12.18 18.02
C THR A 37 1.08 13.45 18.55
N PRO A 38 0.30 14.40 19.10
CA PRO A 38 0.84 15.56 19.80
C PRO A 38 1.83 15.16 20.90
N ALA A 39 1.51 14.13 21.70
CA ALA A 39 2.39 13.64 22.77
C ALA A 39 3.70 13.07 22.20
N TRP A 40 3.62 12.22 21.15
CA TRP A 40 4.80 11.68 20.50
C TRP A 40 5.70 12.80 19.95
N LEU A 41 5.13 13.80 19.28
CA LEU A 41 5.89 14.90 18.69
C LEU A 41 6.63 15.72 19.76
N TRP A 42 5.96 15.98 20.88
CA TRP A 42 6.54 16.65 22.03
C TRP A 42 7.73 15.87 22.59
N GLU A 43 7.55 14.60 22.90
CA GLU A 43 8.62 13.73 23.41
C GLU A 43 9.80 13.62 22.43
N PHE A 44 9.51 13.40 21.16
CA PHE A 44 10.53 13.29 20.12
C PHE A 44 11.32 14.58 19.97
N SER A 45 10.66 15.73 19.90
CA SER A 45 11.33 17.02 19.77
C SER A 45 12.26 17.30 20.93
N HIS A 46 11.84 17.03 22.17
CA HIS A 46 12.67 17.21 23.37
C HIS A 46 13.79 16.18 23.49
N ALA A 47 13.67 15.05 22.83
CA ALA A 47 14.74 14.04 22.79
C ALA A 47 15.86 14.36 21.80
N ILE A 48 15.58 15.16 20.76
CA ILE A 48 16.55 15.43 19.68
C ILE A 48 17.10 16.86 19.68
N ASN A 49 16.47 17.80 20.40
CA ASN A 49 16.91 19.20 20.50
C ASN A 49 17.49 19.48 21.89
N ASP A 50 18.72 19.93 21.92
CA ASP A 50 19.39 20.34 23.16
C ASP A 50 18.90 21.73 23.66
N ASP A 51 18.37 22.55 22.76
CA ASP A 51 17.82 23.88 23.08
C ASP A 51 16.34 23.74 23.46
N PRO A 52 15.94 24.10 24.70
CA PRO A 52 14.58 23.96 25.16
C PRO A 52 13.55 24.79 24.37
N GLU A 53 13.90 25.98 23.89
CA GLU A 53 12.98 26.83 23.11
C GLU A 53 12.72 26.20 21.73
N MET A 54 13.76 25.69 21.09
CA MET A 54 13.64 24.95 19.83
C MET A 54 12.86 23.64 20.02
N ALA A 55 13.08 22.93 21.11
CA ALA A 55 12.36 21.71 21.44
C ALA A 55 10.85 21.97 21.60
N GLU A 56 10.48 23.03 22.30
CA GLU A 56 9.09 23.43 22.53
C GLU A 56 8.41 23.86 21.21
N GLU A 57 9.08 24.70 20.41
CA GLU A 57 8.57 25.15 19.11
C GLU A 57 8.34 23.96 18.16
N ALA A 58 9.35 23.11 17.98
CA ALA A 58 9.27 21.94 17.09
C ALA A 58 8.32 20.85 17.61
N GLY A 59 8.17 20.73 18.95
CA GLY A 59 7.27 19.76 19.60
C GLY A 59 5.80 20.20 19.63
N THR A 60 5.51 21.45 19.28
CA THR A 60 4.14 21.98 19.35
C THR A 60 3.32 21.58 18.13
N TRP A 61 2.27 20.78 18.35
CA TRP A 61 1.35 20.35 17.30
C TRP A 61 0.54 21.53 16.75
N ASN A 62 0.54 21.70 15.43
CA ASN A 62 -0.13 22.81 14.75
C ASN A 62 -0.96 22.35 13.52
N ALA A 63 -1.64 23.30 12.89
CA ALA A 63 -2.49 23.01 11.72
C ALA A 63 -1.71 22.50 10.51
N GLY A 64 -0.46 22.93 10.30
CA GLY A 64 0.41 22.45 9.23
C GLY A 64 0.77 20.98 9.42
N ILE A 65 1.13 20.57 10.64
CA ILE A 65 1.41 19.18 10.99
C ILE A 65 0.15 18.33 10.78
N SER A 66 -1.02 18.82 11.23
CA SER A 66 -2.29 18.13 10.97
C SER A 66 -2.55 17.95 9.47
N GLY A 67 -2.33 18.98 8.66
CA GLY A 67 -2.50 18.92 7.21
C GLY A 67 -1.55 17.91 6.55
N ASN A 68 -0.27 17.90 6.94
CA ASN A 68 0.71 16.93 6.45
C ASN A 68 0.33 15.52 6.85
N THR A 69 -0.04 15.29 8.11
CA THR A 69 -0.46 13.97 8.59
C THR A 69 -1.69 13.45 7.84
N MET A 70 -2.67 14.31 7.53
CA MET A 70 -3.88 13.92 6.78
C MET A 70 -3.61 13.45 5.35
N VAL A 71 -2.54 13.92 4.72
CA VAL A 71 -2.15 13.48 3.36
C VAL A 71 -1.06 12.41 3.37
N GLY A 72 -0.71 11.88 4.55
CA GLY A 72 0.31 10.84 4.70
C GLY A 72 1.74 11.34 4.57
N GLN A 73 1.96 12.64 4.78
CA GLN A 73 3.28 13.28 4.79
C GLN A 73 3.77 13.51 6.24
N GLY A 74 4.97 14.10 6.36
CA GLY A 74 5.57 14.43 7.64
C GLY A 74 6.04 13.17 8.37
N ASP A 75 5.60 13.00 9.61
CA ASP A 75 6.08 11.94 10.50
C ASP A 75 5.28 10.63 10.42
N VAL A 76 4.34 10.51 9.49
CA VAL A 76 3.61 9.25 9.24
C VAL A 76 4.57 8.23 8.61
N LEU A 77 4.70 7.08 9.23
CA LEU A 77 5.46 5.94 8.71
C LEU A 77 4.56 4.71 8.66
N LEU A 78 4.39 4.15 7.47
CA LEU A 78 3.64 2.91 7.28
C LEU A 78 4.50 1.88 6.54
N THR A 79 4.29 0.62 6.88
CA THR A 79 4.89 -0.45 6.07
C THR A 79 4.09 -0.65 4.78
N PRO A 80 4.71 -1.11 3.68
CA PRO A 80 3.97 -1.47 2.47
C PRO A 80 2.84 -2.48 2.75
N LEU A 81 3.03 -3.39 3.70
CA LEU A 81 2.02 -4.36 4.09
C LEU A 81 0.79 -3.69 4.73
N GLN A 82 0.98 -2.70 5.61
CA GLN A 82 -0.12 -1.93 6.18
C GLN A 82 -0.89 -1.16 5.11
N ILE A 83 -0.19 -0.58 4.14
CA ILE A 83 -0.84 0.11 3.02
C ILE A 83 -1.68 -0.89 2.19
N ALA A 84 -1.11 -2.04 1.83
CA ALA A 84 -1.83 -3.08 1.09
C ALA A 84 -3.05 -3.59 1.87
N GLN A 85 -2.92 -3.80 3.19
CA GLN A 85 -4.01 -4.20 4.07
C GLN A 85 -5.13 -3.15 4.11
N GLY A 86 -4.81 -1.86 4.23
CA GLY A 86 -5.79 -0.77 4.19
C GLY A 86 -6.57 -0.74 2.88
N TYR A 87 -5.89 -0.92 1.74
CA TYR A 87 -6.53 -1.01 0.43
C TYR A 87 -7.38 -2.28 0.27
N ALA A 88 -6.93 -3.42 0.79
CA ALA A 88 -7.72 -4.64 0.84
C ALA A 88 -8.98 -4.47 1.70
N THR A 89 -8.87 -3.79 2.84
CA THR A 89 -9.99 -3.48 3.74
C THR A 89 -11.04 -2.59 3.07
N LEU A 90 -10.60 -1.54 2.37
CA LEU A 90 -11.51 -0.71 1.57
C LEU A 90 -12.21 -1.52 0.48
N ALA A 91 -11.45 -2.35 -0.23
CA ALA A 91 -11.93 -3.14 -1.35
C ALA A 91 -12.97 -4.18 -0.93
N ASN A 92 -12.78 -4.83 0.23
CA ASN A 92 -13.66 -5.89 0.73
C ASN A 92 -14.87 -5.38 1.55
N GLY A 93 -15.00 -4.07 1.75
CA GLY A 93 -16.13 -3.47 2.47
C GLY A 93 -15.92 -3.33 3.98
N GLY A 94 -14.67 -3.32 4.47
CA GLY A 94 -14.34 -2.94 5.84
C GLY A 94 -13.73 -4.04 6.71
N THR A 95 -13.60 -5.27 6.21
CA THR A 95 -13.00 -6.36 7.01
C THR A 95 -11.48 -6.28 7.00
N ILE A 96 -10.88 -6.15 8.17
CA ILE A 96 -9.41 -6.24 8.33
C ILE A 96 -9.06 -7.71 8.60
N TRP A 97 -8.34 -8.32 7.66
CA TRP A 97 -7.86 -9.68 7.78
C TRP A 97 -6.41 -9.72 8.26
N ARG A 98 -6.07 -10.70 9.10
CA ARG A 98 -4.67 -10.98 9.43
C ARG A 98 -3.97 -11.58 8.21
N PRO A 99 -2.90 -10.94 7.69
CA PRO A 99 -2.10 -11.53 6.63
C PRO A 99 -1.41 -12.82 7.09
N ARG A 100 -1.23 -13.78 6.18
CA ARG A 100 -0.47 -15.01 6.43
C ARG A 100 0.29 -15.42 5.17
N LEU A 101 1.43 -16.08 5.35
CA LEU A 101 2.23 -16.67 4.28
C LEU A 101 2.04 -18.18 4.19
N VAL A 102 1.86 -18.83 5.34
CA VAL A 102 1.72 -20.26 5.40
C VAL A 102 0.27 -20.65 5.07
N LEU A 103 0.07 -21.29 3.93
CA LEU A 103 -1.23 -21.81 3.51
C LEU A 103 -1.51 -23.17 4.15
N GLN A 104 -0.51 -24.07 4.13
CA GLN A 104 -0.60 -25.41 4.74
C GLN A 104 0.78 -25.93 5.11
N VAL A 105 0.82 -26.82 6.07
CA VAL A 105 2.01 -27.59 6.44
C VAL A 105 1.72 -29.06 6.21
N THR A 106 2.63 -29.76 5.53
CA THR A 106 2.53 -31.21 5.28
C THR A 106 3.66 -31.93 6.00
N ASP A 107 3.37 -33.05 6.64
CA ASP A 107 4.40 -33.91 7.24
C ASP A 107 5.25 -34.58 6.15
N TYR A 108 6.56 -34.64 6.38
CA TYR A 108 7.47 -35.34 5.46
C TYR A 108 7.14 -36.86 5.41
N GLY A 109 6.82 -37.33 4.22
CA GLY A 109 6.54 -38.76 3.98
C GLY A 109 5.14 -39.25 4.39
N SER A 110 4.24 -38.36 4.79
CA SER A 110 2.83 -38.68 5.03
C SER A 110 1.91 -37.99 4.02
N GLU A 111 0.78 -38.66 3.69
CA GLU A 111 -0.30 -38.00 2.93
C GLU A 111 -1.17 -37.09 3.80
N GLY A 112 -0.79 -36.92 5.07
CA GLY A 112 -1.52 -36.10 6.02
C GLY A 112 -1.18 -34.61 5.86
N ASN A 113 -2.13 -33.81 5.41
CA ASN A 113 -2.01 -32.35 5.42
C ASN A 113 -2.36 -31.81 6.81
N VAL A 114 -1.46 -31.05 7.42
CA VAL A 114 -1.79 -30.21 8.55
C VAL A 114 -2.38 -28.92 7.97
N VAL A 115 -3.69 -28.78 8.07
CA VAL A 115 -4.37 -27.58 7.58
C VAL A 115 -4.11 -26.45 8.56
N VAL A 116 -3.59 -25.32 8.05
CA VAL A 116 -3.55 -24.07 8.82
C VAL A 116 -4.99 -23.56 8.97
N PRO A 117 -5.41 -23.12 10.16
CA PRO A 117 -6.75 -22.58 10.36
C PRO A 117 -7.12 -21.51 9.35
N ASP A 118 -8.40 -21.42 9.01
CA ASP A 118 -8.90 -20.37 8.14
C ASP A 118 -8.52 -18.97 8.69
N PRO A 119 -8.28 -17.98 7.82
CA PRO A 119 -8.00 -16.64 8.27
C PRO A 119 -9.18 -16.09 9.07
N GLU A 120 -8.88 -15.50 10.23
CA GLU A 120 -9.86 -14.84 11.07
C GLU A 120 -9.82 -13.33 10.84
N PRO A 121 -10.98 -12.63 10.80
CA PRO A 121 -10.98 -11.18 10.75
C PRO A 121 -10.44 -10.63 12.08
N VAL A 122 -9.56 -9.62 11.99
CA VAL A 122 -9.01 -8.90 13.15
C VAL A 122 -10.00 -7.84 13.63
N ALA A 123 -10.64 -7.15 12.69
CA ALA A 123 -11.64 -6.14 12.95
C ALA A 123 -12.60 -5.99 11.77
N LEU A 124 -13.73 -5.36 12.02
CA LEU A 124 -14.71 -4.95 11.03
C LEU A 124 -14.97 -3.46 11.19
N LEU A 125 -14.65 -2.68 10.18
CA LEU A 125 -14.94 -1.26 10.13
C LEU A 125 -16.38 -1.05 9.66
N ASP A 126 -17.07 -0.08 10.27
CA ASP A 126 -18.31 0.44 9.72
C ASP A 126 -17.98 1.36 8.54
N LEU A 127 -18.11 0.84 7.33
CA LEU A 127 -17.79 1.53 6.10
C LEU A 127 -19.03 1.62 5.19
N PRO A 128 -19.91 2.61 5.41
CA PRO A 128 -21.12 2.78 4.64
C PRO A 128 -20.86 2.90 3.14
N THR A 129 -21.70 2.27 2.33
CA THR A 129 -21.56 2.28 0.86
C THR A 129 -21.59 3.69 0.28
N GLU A 130 -22.35 4.60 0.90
CA GLU A 130 -22.41 6.02 0.52
C GLU A 130 -21.06 6.75 0.62
N TRP A 131 -20.12 6.26 1.44
CA TRP A 131 -18.74 6.79 1.52
C TRP A 131 -17.76 5.94 0.72
N ARG A 132 -17.90 4.62 0.82
CA ARG A 132 -17.00 3.67 0.16
C ARG A 132 -17.09 3.76 -1.36
N ASP A 133 -18.30 3.74 -1.93
CA ASP A 133 -18.47 3.63 -3.37
C ASP A 133 -17.92 4.85 -4.14
N PRO A 134 -18.09 6.10 -3.68
CA PRO A 134 -17.42 7.25 -4.31
C PRO A 134 -15.89 7.17 -4.21
N MET A 135 -15.33 6.63 -3.12
CA MET A 135 -13.87 6.43 -3.00
C MET A 135 -13.37 5.39 -4.00
N VAL A 136 -14.05 4.25 -4.09
CA VAL A 136 -13.74 3.19 -5.05
C VAL A 136 -13.83 3.71 -6.48
N ALA A 137 -14.87 4.47 -6.82
CA ALA A 137 -15.01 5.10 -8.13
C ALA A 137 -13.88 6.09 -8.43
N GLY A 138 -13.46 6.87 -7.43
CA GLY A 138 -12.32 7.76 -7.55
C GLY A 138 -11.02 7.01 -7.82
N PHE A 139 -10.76 5.92 -7.12
CA PHE A 139 -9.58 5.08 -7.33
C PHE A 139 -9.61 4.33 -8.68
N ASP A 140 -10.78 3.92 -9.15
CA ASP A 140 -10.96 3.35 -10.48
C ASP A 140 -10.61 4.36 -11.58
N GLY A 141 -10.98 5.62 -11.39
CA GLY A 141 -10.65 6.70 -12.32
C GLY A 141 -9.16 7.00 -12.45
N VAL A 142 -8.36 6.70 -11.43
CA VAL A 142 -6.89 6.93 -11.44
C VAL A 142 -6.19 6.14 -12.54
N THR A 143 -6.68 4.94 -12.85
CA THR A 143 -6.08 4.06 -13.87
C THR A 143 -6.75 4.16 -15.24
N LYS A 144 -7.97 4.70 -15.33
CA LYS A 144 -8.81 4.63 -16.53
C LYS A 144 -9.16 5.97 -17.15
N TYR A 145 -9.46 7.00 -16.34
CA TYR A 145 -10.02 8.22 -16.87
C TYR A 145 -8.95 9.18 -17.35
N PRO A 146 -9.22 9.95 -18.42
CA PRO A 146 -8.31 11.00 -18.87
C PRO A 146 -7.95 11.95 -17.73
N GLY A 147 -6.64 12.11 -17.47
CA GLY A 147 -6.13 12.91 -16.36
C GLY A 147 -5.93 12.11 -15.05
N GLY A 148 -6.29 10.85 -15.01
CA GLY A 148 -5.90 9.95 -13.91
C GLY A 148 -4.38 9.77 -13.86
N THR A 149 -3.81 9.83 -12.65
CA THR A 149 -2.35 9.88 -12.46
C THR A 149 -1.62 8.59 -12.83
N ALA A 150 -2.33 7.47 -12.99
CA ALA A 150 -1.78 6.19 -13.44
C ALA A 150 -2.26 5.78 -14.85
N THR A 151 -3.10 6.59 -15.52
CA THR A 151 -3.71 6.23 -16.80
C THR A 151 -2.66 5.88 -17.88
N THR A 152 -1.55 6.63 -17.94
CA THR A 152 -0.47 6.37 -18.90
C THR A 152 0.16 4.98 -18.67
N GLY A 153 0.42 4.61 -17.41
CA GLY A 153 1.01 3.31 -17.09
C GLY A 153 0.09 2.13 -17.40
N PHE A 154 -1.22 2.34 -17.37
CA PHE A 154 -2.23 1.32 -17.68
C PHE A 154 -2.76 1.38 -19.12
N SER A 155 -2.24 2.28 -19.98
CA SER A 155 -2.79 2.52 -21.31
C SER A 155 -2.74 1.32 -22.26
N GLU A 156 -1.78 0.42 -22.07
CA GLU A 156 -1.62 -0.79 -22.88
C GLU A 156 -2.21 -2.07 -22.20
N VAL A 157 -2.87 -1.90 -21.04
CA VAL A 157 -3.43 -3.01 -20.27
C VAL A 157 -4.94 -3.11 -20.54
N ASP A 158 -5.38 -4.25 -21.06
CA ASP A 158 -6.81 -4.53 -21.15
C ASP A 158 -7.40 -4.86 -19.78
N GLN A 159 -8.07 -3.88 -19.21
CA GLN A 159 -8.72 -3.97 -17.90
C GLN A 159 -10.19 -4.43 -17.97
N SER A 160 -10.69 -4.88 -19.12
CA SER A 160 -12.11 -5.20 -19.30
C SER A 160 -12.58 -6.33 -18.39
N ALA A 161 -11.80 -7.39 -18.26
CA ALA A 161 -12.10 -8.53 -17.41
C ALA A 161 -11.69 -8.32 -15.94
N CYS A 162 -10.61 -7.56 -15.71
CA CYS A 162 -10.05 -7.32 -14.39
C CYS A 162 -9.67 -5.83 -14.24
N PRO A 163 -10.65 -4.97 -13.94
CA PRO A 163 -10.39 -3.54 -13.74
C PRO A 163 -9.56 -3.31 -12.47
N VAL A 164 -8.59 -2.41 -12.55
CA VAL A 164 -7.71 -2.04 -11.44
C VAL A 164 -8.09 -0.66 -10.91
N ALA A 165 -8.29 -0.55 -9.61
CA ALA A 165 -8.43 0.71 -8.91
C ALA A 165 -7.19 0.97 -8.06
N GLY A 166 -6.76 2.22 -7.92
CA GLY A 166 -5.57 2.53 -7.14
C GLY A 166 -5.33 4.01 -6.93
N LYS A 167 -4.23 4.33 -6.25
CA LYS A 167 -3.80 5.70 -5.97
C LYS A 167 -2.29 5.80 -6.02
N THR A 168 -1.81 6.77 -6.78
CA THR A 168 -0.40 7.16 -6.76
C THR A 168 -0.10 8.01 -5.53
N GLY A 169 1.08 7.84 -4.98
CA GLY A 169 1.63 8.68 -3.94
C GLY A 169 3.02 9.18 -4.29
N THR A 170 3.40 10.31 -3.70
CA THR A 170 4.75 10.85 -3.77
C THR A 170 5.08 11.36 -2.38
N ALA A 171 5.97 10.67 -1.68
CA ALA A 171 6.38 11.06 -0.35
C ALA A 171 7.69 11.83 -0.41
N GLN A 172 7.67 13.06 0.10
CA GLN A 172 8.86 13.89 0.20
C GLN A 172 9.73 13.41 1.38
N VAL A 173 11.03 13.30 1.14
CA VAL A 173 12.01 12.92 2.14
C VAL A 173 13.08 14.00 2.21
N ASP A 174 13.39 14.48 3.42
CA ASP A 174 14.38 15.53 3.60
C ASP A 174 15.75 15.09 3.02
N ARG A 175 16.35 15.94 2.18
CA ARG A 175 17.63 15.75 1.52
C ARG A 175 17.77 14.52 0.64
N LYS A 176 16.65 13.95 0.19
CA LYS A 176 16.59 12.83 -0.76
C LYS A 176 15.63 13.14 -1.89
N ALA A 177 15.72 12.38 -2.97
CA ALA A 177 14.67 12.41 -3.98
C ALA A 177 13.39 11.80 -3.42
N ASP A 178 12.25 12.18 -4.00
CA ASP A 178 10.94 11.75 -3.57
C ASP A 178 10.78 10.22 -3.67
N THR A 179 10.01 9.66 -2.75
CA THR A 179 9.62 8.24 -2.77
C THR A 179 8.37 8.06 -3.62
N SER A 180 8.48 7.20 -4.62
CA SER A 180 7.41 6.82 -5.53
C SER A 180 6.53 5.74 -4.90
N LEU A 181 5.20 5.96 -4.87
CA LEU A 181 4.24 5.01 -4.30
C LEU A 181 3.07 4.76 -5.24
N PHE A 182 2.59 3.52 -5.24
CA PHE A 182 1.30 3.17 -5.81
C PHE A 182 0.67 2.05 -5.00
N ALA A 183 -0.58 2.23 -4.60
CA ALA A 183 -1.37 1.20 -3.97
C ALA A 183 -2.61 0.93 -4.81
N SER A 184 -3.00 -0.35 -4.92
CA SER A 184 -4.10 -0.76 -5.78
C SER A 184 -4.82 -2.01 -5.28
N PHE A 185 -5.99 -2.25 -5.85
CA PHE A 185 -6.75 -3.48 -5.70
C PHE A 185 -7.43 -3.85 -7.02
N ALA A 186 -7.65 -5.14 -7.23
CA ALA A 186 -8.27 -5.66 -8.44
C ALA A 186 -9.03 -6.99 -8.16
N PRO A 187 -10.12 -7.29 -8.93
CA PRO A 187 -10.82 -6.33 -9.77
C PRO A 187 -11.45 -5.20 -8.93
N THR A 188 -11.71 -4.04 -9.52
CA THR A 188 -12.49 -2.99 -8.85
C THR A 188 -13.83 -3.58 -8.39
N PRO A 189 -14.23 -3.43 -7.11
CA PRO A 189 -15.44 -4.05 -6.57
C PRO A 189 -16.70 -3.29 -7.00
N THR A 190 -17.03 -3.40 -8.27
CA THR A 190 -18.23 -2.85 -8.92
C THR A 190 -19.03 -3.98 -9.55
N ASP A 191 -20.33 -3.79 -9.74
CA ASP A 191 -21.22 -4.74 -10.42
C ASP A 191 -21.22 -6.15 -9.79
N GLY A 192 -21.12 -6.23 -8.44
CA GLY A 192 -21.10 -7.48 -7.71
C GLY A 192 -19.79 -8.25 -7.76
N ARG A 193 -18.73 -7.67 -8.28
CA ARG A 193 -17.37 -8.23 -8.23
C ARG A 193 -16.76 -8.07 -6.85
N GLU A 194 -15.91 -9.02 -6.48
CA GLU A 194 -15.09 -8.93 -5.27
C GLU A 194 -13.62 -8.75 -5.67
N SER A 195 -12.92 -7.86 -4.98
CA SER A 195 -11.48 -7.72 -5.17
C SER A 195 -10.75 -8.93 -4.62
N VAL A 196 -9.80 -9.45 -5.38
CA VAL A 196 -9.05 -10.69 -5.03
C VAL A 196 -7.58 -10.42 -4.75
N ILE A 197 -7.08 -9.25 -5.11
CA ILE A 197 -5.69 -8.85 -4.88
C ILE A 197 -5.64 -7.37 -4.48
N ALA A 198 -4.77 -7.06 -3.52
CA ALA A 198 -4.36 -5.70 -3.21
C ALA A 198 -2.84 -5.61 -3.23
N THR A 199 -2.31 -4.47 -3.67
CA THR A 199 -0.87 -4.23 -3.77
C THR A 199 -0.48 -2.90 -3.16
N ALA A 200 0.75 -2.83 -2.67
CA ALA A 200 1.41 -1.57 -2.32
C ALA A 200 2.86 -1.65 -2.81
N THR A 201 3.21 -0.73 -3.68
CA THR A 201 4.54 -0.61 -4.28
C THR A 201 5.18 0.68 -3.80
N VAL A 202 6.40 0.58 -3.29
CA VAL A 202 7.17 1.70 -2.75
C VAL A 202 8.58 1.65 -3.33
N PHE A 203 9.01 2.76 -3.91
CA PHE A 203 10.37 2.95 -4.39
C PHE A 203 10.97 4.22 -3.78
N GLU A 204 11.97 4.05 -2.95
CA GLU A 204 12.71 5.17 -2.41
C GLU A 204 13.53 5.86 -3.51
N GLU A 205 13.61 7.19 -3.42
CA GLU A 205 14.42 8.04 -4.31
C GLU A 205 14.11 7.86 -5.82
N ALA A 206 12.83 7.62 -6.16
CA ALA A 206 12.40 7.29 -7.51
C ALA A 206 11.36 8.26 -8.12
N GLY A 207 11.17 9.43 -7.53
CA GLY A 207 10.31 10.49 -8.07
C GLY A 207 8.82 10.24 -7.86
N PHE A 208 8.01 10.59 -8.87
CA PHE A 208 6.56 10.49 -8.75
C PHE A 208 6.06 9.05 -8.81
N GLY A 209 4.90 8.80 -8.18
CA GLY A 209 4.25 7.49 -8.18
C GLY A 209 4.00 6.93 -9.58
N SER A 210 3.73 7.81 -10.56
CA SER A 210 3.58 7.47 -11.98
C SER A 210 4.86 6.96 -12.64
N ASP A 211 6.04 7.32 -12.12
CA ASP A 211 7.31 7.16 -12.82
C ASP A 211 7.95 5.79 -12.56
N ALA A 212 7.83 5.27 -11.33
CA ALA A 212 8.41 3.99 -10.95
C ALA A 212 7.38 3.00 -10.38
N ALA A 213 6.59 3.41 -9.37
CA ALA A 213 5.69 2.50 -8.67
C ALA A 213 4.56 1.97 -9.57
N VAL A 214 3.96 2.83 -10.42
CA VAL A 214 2.91 2.41 -11.36
C VAL A 214 3.43 1.40 -12.39
N PRO A 215 4.51 1.67 -13.15
CA PRO A 215 5.02 0.71 -14.15
C PRO A 215 5.36 -0.65 -13.55
N LEU A 216 5.97 -0.69 -12.35
CA LEU A 216 6.26 -1.96 -11.70
C LEU A 216 4.98 -2.69 -11.28
N THR A 217 4.03 -1.99 -10.68
CA THR A 217 2.76 -2.61 -10.28
C THR A 217 2.04 -3.19 -11.49
N VAL A 218 2.05 -2.49 -12.63
CA VAL A 218 1.47 -3.00 -13.89
C VAL A 218 2.15 -4.31 -14.28
N ARG A 219 3.48 -4.39 -14.30
CA ARG A 219 4.21 -5.63 -14.61
C ARG A 219 3.84 -6.79 -13.68
N VAL A 220 3.71 -6.51 -12.38
CA VAL A 220 3.31 -7.53 -11.38
C VAL A 220 1.88 -7.99 -11.59
N LEU A 221 0.96 -7.06 -11.87
CA LEU A 221 -0.46 -7.36 -12.03
C LEU A 221 -0.82 -7.92 -13.40
N GLN A 222 -0.03 -7.66 -14.43
CA GLN A 222 -0.34 -8.04 -15.81
C GLN A 222 -0.73 -9.52 -15.99
N PRO A 223 -0.04 -10.51 -15.39
CA PRO A 223 -0.46 -11.91 -15.47
C PRO A 223 -1.85 -12.15 -14.84
N PHE A 224 -2.17 -11.49 -13.73
CA PHE A 224 -3.50 -11.57 -13.08
C PHE A 224 -4.58 -10.94 -13.93
N ILE A 225 -4.30 -9.77 -14.49
CA ILE A 225 -5.24 -9.06 -15.36
C ILE A 225 -5.53 -9.89 -16.61
N ALA A 226 -4.50 -10.48 -17.24
CA ALA A 226 -4.64 -11.32 -18.40
C ALA A 226 -5.49 -12.59 -18.16
N MET A 227 -5.57 -13.07 -16.91
CA MET A 227 -6.43 -14.19 -16.50
C MET A 227 -7.80 -13.71 -15.96
N GLY A 228 -8.16 -12.44 -16.15
CA GLY A 228 -9.41 -11.89 -15.65
C GLY A 228 -9.51 -11.85 -14.12
N CYS A 229 -8.37 -11.80 -13.41
CA CYS A 229 -8.27 -11.87 -11.95
C CYS A 229 -8.79 -13.21 -11.35
N ASP A 230 -8.82 -14.28 -12.11
CA ASP A 230 -9.17 -15.60 -11.56
C ASP A 230 -7.98 -16.22 -10.81
N ILE A 231 -7.93 -16.00 -9.50
CA ILE A 231 -6.87 -16.57 -8.65
C ILE A 231 -6.87 -18.10 -8.59
N ARG A 232 -7.98 -18.77 -8.98
CA ARG A 232 -8.05 -20.24 -9.02
C ARG A 232 -7.25 -20.80 -10.20
N ALA A 233 -7.05 -19.98 -11.23
CA ALA A 233 -6.14 -20.30 -12.33
C ALA A 233 -4.66 -20.30 -11.86
N PHE A 234 -4.36 -19.61 -10.75
CA PHE A 234 -3.05 -19.63 -10.12
C PHE A 234 -2.84 -20.96 -9.39
N GLY A 235 -1.95 -21.80 -9.89
CA GLY A 235 -1.62 -23.10 -9.31
C GLY A 235 -2.32 -24.31 -9.92
N ALA A 236 -3.22 -24.14 -10.88
CA ALA A 236 -3.71 -25.25 -11.69
C ALA A 236 -2.58 -25.83 -12.57
N ALA A 237 -2.51 -27.15 -12.69
CA ALA A 237 -1.55 -27.80 -13.58
C ALA A 237 -1.75 -27.30 -15.02
N GLY A 238 -0.72 -26.67 -15.59
CA GLY A 238 -0.82 -26.01 -16.91
C GLY A 238 -1.12 -24.51 -16.84
N SER A 239 -1.23 -23.94 -15.63
CA SER A 239 -1.23 -22.50 -15.42
C SER A 239 0.07 -21.90 -15.97
N PRO A 240 0.04 -20.65 -16.53
CA PRO A 240 1.24 -19.92 -16.92
C PRO A 240 2.24 -19.66 -15.78
N HIS A 241 2.03 -20.27 -14.61
CA HIS A 241 2.94 -20.30 -13.45
C HIS A 241 4.01 -21.38 -13.48
N THR A 242 4.01 -22.30 -14.45
CA THR A 242 5.28 -22.88 -14.83
C THR A 242 6.10 -21.74 -15.40
N ALA A 243 7.10 -21.28 -14.65
CA ALA A 243 8.04 -20.30 -15.17
C ALA A 243 8.37 -20.65 -16.63
N PRO A 244 8.29 -19.72 -17.59
CA PRO A 244 8.78 -19.98 -18.93
C PRO A 244 10.20 -20.53 -18.81
N GLU A 245 10.62 -21.41 -19.74
CA GLU A 245 12.02 -21.85 -19.78
C GLU A 245 12.90 -20.58 -19.78
N GLY A 246 13.58 -20.30 -18.65
CA GLY A 246 14.31 -19.05 -18.41
C GLY A 246 13.90 -18.32 -17.12
N GLY A 247 12.78 -18.68 -16.47
CA GLY A 247 12.27 -18.03 -15.24
C GLY A 247 11.38 -16.80 -15.50
N TRP A 248 10.69 -16.32 -14.44
CA TRP A 248 9.84 -15.11 -14.48
C TRP A 248 10.63 -13.81 -14.60
N PHE A 249 11.94 -13.88 -14.35
CA PHE A 249 12.87 -12.78 -14.45
C PHE A 249 14.09 -13.27 -15.21
N ASP A 250 14.18 -12.95 -16.48
CA ASP A 250 15.43 -13.02 -17.22
C ASP A 250 16.26 -11.80 -16.79
N VAL A 251 16.98 -11.96 -15.66
CA VAL A 251 17.76 -10.89 -15.02
C VAL A 251 18.96 -10.49 -15.89
N GLU A 252 19.31 -11.27 -16.91
CA GLU A 252 20.46 -10.97 -17.77
C GLU A 252 20.18 -9.92 -18.85
N HIS A 253 18.91 -9.65 -19.19
CA HIS A 253 18.57 -8.73 -20.29
C HIS A 253 18.02 -7.37 -19.89
N GLU A 254 17.67 -7.12 -18.61
CA GLU A 254 17.05 -5.84 -18.18
C GLU A 254 17.88 -5.02 -17.18
N VAL A 255 19.14 -5.37 -16.92
CA VAL A 255 20.05 -4.53 -16.11
C VAL A 255 20.73 -3.44 -16.96
N GLU A 256 20.49 -3.41 -18.27
CA GLU A 256 20.90 -2.27 -19.07
C GLU A 256 19.90 -1.12 -18.91
N THR A 257 20.36 -0.11 -18.17
CA THR A 257 19.89 1.28 -18.22
C THR A 257 18.78 1.74 -17.26
N PHE A 258 18.89 1.48 -15.97
CA PHE A 258 18.51 2.54 -15.06
C PHE A 258 19.76 3.23 -14.53
N VAL A 259 20.28 4.21 -15.26
CA VAL A 259 21.23 5.18 -14.71
C VAL A 259 20.37 6.28 -14.09
N PRO A 260 20.35 6.41 -12.74
CA PRO A 260 19.68 7.55 -12.13
C PRO A 260 20.34 8.85 -12.69
N PRO A 261 19.56 9.90 -12.93
CA PRO A 261 20.12 11.17 -13.34
C PRO A 261 21.12 11.63 -12.30
N VAL A 262 22.38 11.79 -12.72
CA VAL A 262 23.43 12.35 -11.88
C VAL A 262 22.99 13.77 -11.52
N SER A 263 22.69 13.99 -10.24
CA SER A 263 22.49 15.33 -9.69
C SER A 263 23.77 16.13 -9.93
N THR A 264 23.76 17.01 -10.91
CA THR A 264 24.74 18.08 -11.02
C THR A 264 24.41 19.12 -9.95
N ALA A 265 24.82 18.87 -8.72
CA ALA A 265 24.96 19.94 -7.75
C ALA A 265 26.14 20.78 -8.27
N THR A 266 25.84 21.90 -8.87
CA THR A 266 26.80 23.01 -9.02
C THR A 266 26.77 23.81 -7.73
N ASP A 267 27.96 24.03 -7.19
CA ASP A 267 28.33 24.81 -6.00
C ASP A 267 27.55 26.10 -5.75
#